data_ebf3d1efb66bd85b9bda1b19adf65da4
#
_entry.id   ebf3d1efb66bd85b9bda1b19adf65da4
#
_cell.length_a   1.000
_cell.length_b   1.000
_cell.length_c   1.000
_cell.angle_alpha   90.00
_cell.angle_beta   90.00
_cell.angle_gamma   90.00
#
_symmetry.space_group_name_H-M   'P 1'
#
loop_
_entity.id
_entity.type
_entity.pdbx_description
1 polymer ?
#
loop_
_entity_poly.entity_id
_entity_poly.type
_entity_poly.pdbx_seq_one_letter_code
_entity_poly.pdbx_strand_id
1 'polypeptide(L)'
;MIGEVFQSPAKRLDALKQYFPNAKAEDWHLATAGQRVQIIKNCHKKGGKLEFGTEIVTAKDGSIAALLGASPGASTSVQAMTEVIKRCFSDRVQTQEWKVKMRTMVPSYGQSLIEDAELLKEVRTRTLSTLQLKK
;
A
#
# COMPACT_ATOMS: atom_id res chain seq x y z
N MET A 1 17.32 8.92 7.71
CA MET A 1 16.13 8.88 8.58
C MET A 1 16.33 9.56 9.93
N ILE A 2 17.32 9.17 10.75
CA ILE A 2 17.57 9.83 12.06
C ILE A 2 17.86 11.32 11.85
N GLY A 3 18.66 11.70 10.85
CA GLY A 3 18.95 13.08 10.51
C GLY A 3 17.74 13.95 10.14
N GLU A 4 16.69 13.35 9.58
CA GLU A 4 15.45 14.05 9.19
C GLU A 4 14.62 14.45 10.41
N VAL A 5 14.56 13.57 11.42
CA VAL A 5 13.79 13.82 12.65
C VAL A 5 14.39 14.97 13.46
N PHE A 6 15.72 15.08 13.46
CA PHE A 6 16.48 16.08 14.24
C PHE A 6 16.91 17.33 13.43
N GLN A 7 16.32 17.55 12.27
CA GLN A 7 16.57 18.78 11.50
C GLN A 7 16.15 20.02 12.29
N SER A 8 17.03 21.04 12.28
CA SER A 8 16.68 22.34 12.84
C SER A 8 15.62 23.04 11.97
N PRO A 9 14.85 23.99 12.53
CA PRO A 9 13.91 24.80 11.75
C PRO A 9 14.53 25.46 10.54
N ALA A 10 15.76 25.96 10.65
CA ALA A 10 16.48 26.56 9.53
C ALA A 10 16.74 25.57 8.39
N LYS A 11 17.21 24.34 8.69
CA LYS A 11 17.42 23.30 7.67
C LYS A 11 16.14 22.86 7.00
N ARG A 12 15.02 22.80 7.73
CA ARG A 12 13.70 22.50 7.15
C ARG A 12 13.24 23.60 6.19
N LEU A 13 13.45 24.85 6.58
CA LEU A 13 13.14 25.99 5.71
C LEU A 13 14.01 26.00 4.45
N ASP A 14 15.30 25.68 4.56
CA ASP A 14 16.20 25.59 3.40
C ASP A 14 15.77 24.46 2.45
N ALA A 15 15.36 23.32 2.96
CA ALA A 15 14.80 22.23 2.16
C ALA A 15 13.50 22.65 1.47
N LEU A 16 12.62 23.39 2.15
CA LEU A 16 11.38 23.92 1.59
C LEU A 16 11.65 24.91 0.47
N LYS A 17 12.66 25.80 0.64
CA LYS A 17 13.05 26.80 -0.38
C LYS A 17 13.53 26.20 -1.70
N GLN A 18 13.95 24.93 -1.71
CA GLN A 18 14.27 24.25 -2.96
C GLN A 18 13.04 24.06 -3.86
N TYR A 19 11.85 24.01 -3.30
CA TYR A 19 10.56 23.84 -3.99
C TYR A 19 9.74 25.13 -4.02
N PHE A 20 9.88 25.97 -3.00
CA PHE A 20 9.20 27.25 -2.85
C PHE A 20 10.19 28.34 -2.42
N PRO A 21 10.91 28.98 -3.37
CA PRO A 21 12.01 29.92 -3.08
C PRO A 21 11.63 31.09 -2.18
N ASN A 22 10.39 31.54 -2.23
CA ASN A 22 9.89 32.67 -1.46
C ASN A 22 9.38 32.30 -0.06
N ALA A 23 9.63 31.07 0.42
CA ALA A 23 9.20 30.64 1.75
C ALA A 23 9.87 31.51 2.83
N LYS A 24 9.07 32.04 3.75
CA LYS A 24 9.51 32.81 4.92
C LYS A 24 9.27 31.98 6.18
N ALA A 25 10.19 32.07 7.14
CA ALA A 25 10.10 31.27 8.38
C ALA A 25 8.81 31.53 9.18
N GLU A 26 8.31 32.75 9.12
CA GLU A 26 7.12 33.20 9.84
C GLU A 26 5.81 32.57 9.33
N ASP A 27 5.79 32.14 8.05
CA ASP A 27 4.60 31.57 7.42
C ASP A 27 4.47 30.05 7.65
N TRP A 28 5.48 29.43 8.26
CA TRP A 28 5.55 27.96 8.36
C TRP A 28 5.80 27.49 9.79
N HIS A 29 5.04 26.50 10.21
CA HIS A 29 5.25 25.81 11.47
C HIS A 29 5.26 24.30 11.29
N LEU A 30 5.94 23.59 12.19
CA LEU A 30 5.94 22.14 12.20
C LEU A 30 4.63 21.62 12.76
N ALA A 31 3.91 20.84 11.96
CA ALA A 31 2.73 20.12 12.40
C ALA A 31 2.98 18.62 12.39
N THR A 32 2.47 17.90 13.38
CA THR A 32 2.51 16.45 13.42
C THR A 32 1.39 15.89 12.57
N ALA A 33 1.74 15.26 11.46
CA ALA A 33 0.77 14.68 10.52
C ALA A 33 0.20 13.31 10.98
N GLY A 34 0.84 12.69 11.96
CA GLY A 34 0.47 11.38 12.49
C GLY A 34 1.66 10.45 12.65
N GLN A 35 1.37 9.22 13.05
CA GLN A 35 2.35 8.16 13.22
C GLN A 35 2.02 7.00 12.29
N ARG A 36 3.05 6.33 11.77
CA ARG A 36 2.90 5.11 10.97
C ARG A 36 3.75 3.99 11.56
N VAL A 37 3.24 2.77 11.47
CA VAL A 37 4.01 1.58 11.83
C VAL A 37 5.01 1.30 10.72
N GLN A 38 6.27 1.03 11.12
CA GLN A 38 7.31 0.52 10.23
C GLN A 38 7.68 -0.90 10.66
N ILE A 39 7.89 -1.76 9.67
CA ILE A 39 8.25 -3.16 9.91
C ILE A 39 9.76 -3.27 9.96
N ILE A 40 10.28 -3.81 11.06
CA ILE A 40 11.71 -4.13 11.21
C ILE A 40 11.82 -5.64 11.28
N LYS A 41 12.41 -6.24 10.24
CA LYS A 41 12.71 -7.68 10.20
C LYS A 41 14.09 -7.95 10.75
N ASN A 42 14.22 -9.00 11.55
CA ASN A 42 15.51 -9.46 12.01
C ASN A 42 16.32 -10.00 10.81
N CYS A 43 17.52 -9.48 10.65
CA CYS A 43 18.45 -9.93 9.62
C CYS A 43 19.72 -10.43 10.29
N HIS A 44 20.01 -11.73 10.16
CA HIS A 44 21.16 -12.38 10.81
C HIS A 44 22.52 -11.70 10.54
N LYS A 45 22.65 -10.97 9.43
CA LYS A 45 23.91 -10.30 9.04
C LYS A 45 24.03 -8.85 9.51
N LYS A 46 22.91 -8.14 9.78
CA LYS A 46 22.88 -6.68 10.00
C LYS A 46 21.99 -6.23 11.15
N GLY A 47 21.52 -7.14 12.01
CA GLY A 47 20.55 -6.81 13.06
C GLY A 47 19.15 -6.59 12.47
N GLY A 48 18.60 -5.38 12.56
CA GLY A 48 17.28 -5.07 11.99
C GLY A 48 17.37 -4.51 10.58
N LYS A 49 16.52 -4.98 9.68
CA LYS A 49 16.29 -4.38 8.34
C LYS A 49 14.93 -3.72 8.31
N LEU A 50 14.88 -2.44 7.97
CA LEU A 50 13.63 -1.73 7.75
C LEU A 50 13.01 -2.16 6.42
N GLU A 51 11.79 -2.69 6.48
CA GLU A 51 11.02 -3.03 5.27
C GLU A 51 10.02 -1.92 4.98
N PHE A 52 9.93 -1.58 3.70
CA PHE A 52 8.95 -0.62 3.19
C PHE A 52 7.83 -1.36 2.46
N GLY A 53 6.63 -0.84 2.56
CA GLY A 53 5.46 -1.39 1.91
C GLY A 53 4.46 -2.02 2.89
N THR A 54 3.55 -2.80 2.34
CA THR A 54 2.50 -3.49 3.08
C THR A 54 2.89 -4.94 3.30
N GLU A 55 2.78 -5.41 4.53
CA GLU A 55 2.95 -6.82 4.88
C GLU A 55 1.71 -7.37 5.55
N ILE A 56 1.32 -8.58 5.16
CA ILE A 56 0.22 -9.32 5.78
C ILE A 56 0.84 -10.46 6.57
N VAL A 57 0.67 -10.42 7.88
CA VAL A 57 1.08 -11.48 8.81
C VAL A 57 -0.16 -12.24 9.24
N THR A 58 -0.12 -13.56 9.13
CA THR A 58 -1.23 -14.43 9.55
C THR A 58 -0.76 -15.44 10.56
N ALA A 59 -1.66 -15.83 11.49
CA ALA A 59 -1.45 -16.99 12.31
C ALA A 59 -1.36 -18.24 11.43
N LYS A 60 -0.63 -19.26 11.89
CA LYS A 60 -0.40 -20.50 11.13
C LYS A 60 -1.69 -21.24 10.79
N ASP A 61 -2.69 -21.13 11.64
CA ASP A 61 -4.03 -21.72 11.46
C ASP A 61 -5.03 -20.81 10.72
N GLY A 62 -4.58 -19.61 10.27
CA GLY A 62 -5.43 -18.66 9.56
C GLY A 62 -6.46 -17.93 10.43
N SER A 63 -6.46 -18.10 11.76
CA SER A 63 -7.45 -17.52 12.67
C SER A 63 -7.35 -16.01 12.84
N ILE A 64 -6.15 -15.45 12.64
CA ILE A 64 -5.87 -14.03 12.80
C ILE A 64 -4.99 -13.55 11.64
N ALA A 65 -5.30 -12.38 11.12
CA ALA A 65 -4.46 -11.65 10.17
C ALA A 65 -4.21 -10.23 10.65
N ALA A 66 -2.99 -9.74 10.46
CA ALA A 66 -2.59 -8.37 10.71
C ALA A 66 -2.03 -7.75 9.43
N LEU A 67 -2.50 -6.55 9.10
CA LEU A 67 -1.99 -5.75 7.99
C LEU A 67 -1.05 -4.68 8.54
N LEU A 68 0.23 -4.74 8.18
CA LEU A 68 1.26 -3.85 8.67
C LEU A 68 1.78 -2.95 7.55
N GLY A 69 2.12 -1.71 7.88
CA GLY A 69 2.73 -0.77 6.95
C GLY A 69 1.84 -0.36 5.77
N ALA A 70 0.53 -0.43 5.91
CA ALA A 70 -0.45 -0.17 4.84
C ALA A 70 -0.59 1.33 4.52
N SER A 71 0.43 1.90 3.87
CA SER A 71 0.36 3.26 3.34
C SER A 71 1.05 3.31 1.97
N PRO A 72 0.33 3.66 0.91
CA PRO A 72 -1.08 4.07 0.78
C PRO A 72 -2.05 2.88 0.81
N GLY A 73 -2.89 2.78 1.85
CA GLY A 73 -3.79 1.64 2.06
C GLY A 73 -4.96 1.57 1.08
N ALA A 74 -5.54 2.71 0.74
CA ALA A 74 -6.73 2.76 -0.11
C ALA A 74 -6.48 2.18 -1.52
N SER A 75 -5.36 2.52 -2.16
CA SER A 75 -5.02 2.05 -3.51
C SER A 75 -4.68 0.55 -3.59
N THR A 76 -4.28 -0.05 -2.47
CA THR A 76 -3.89 -1.47 -2.39
C THR A 76 -4.89 -2.32 -1.63
N SER A 77 -6.01 -1.74 -1.17
CA SER A 77 -6.96 -2.42 -0.28
C SER A 77 -7.54 -3.71 -0.87
N VAL A 78 -7.95 -3.69 -2.13
CA VAL A 78 -8.51 -4.86 -2.81
C VAL A 78 -7.49 -6.00 -2.88
N GLN A 79 -6.25 -5.69 -3.25
CA GLN A 79 -5.16 -6.66 -3.29
C GLN A 79 -4.86 -7.21 -1.90
N ALA A 80 -4.75 -6.34 -0.89
CA ALA A 80 -4.47 -6.75 0.48
C ALA A 80 -5.58 -7.65 1.04
N MET A 81 -6.85 -7.28 0.88
CA MET A 81 -7.98 -8.09 1.34
C MET A 81 -8.09 -9.42 0.60
N THR A 82 -7.82 -9.44 -0.70
CA THR A 82 -7.75 -10.69 -1.47
C THR A 82 -6.69 -11.64 -0.92
N GLU A 83 -5.53 -11.10 -0.54
CA GLU A 83 -4.46 -11.91 0.05
C GLU A 83 -4.81 -12.41 1.46
N VAL A 84 -5.46 -11.58 2.30
CA VAL A 84 -6.00 -12.02 3.60
C VAL A 84 -6.98 -13.17 3.42
N ILE A 85 -7.92 -13.05 2.49
CA ILE A 85 -8.89 -14.11 2.18
C ILE A 85 -8.19 -15.40 1.78
N LYS A 86 -7.19 -15.34 0.91
CA LYS A 86 -6.41 -16.52 0.49
C LYS A 86 -5.71 -17.22 1.66
N ARG A 87 -5.14 -16.45 2.58
CA ARG A 87 -4.39 -16.98 3.72
C ARG A 87 -5.29 -17.53 4.83
N CYS A 88 -6.38 -16.82 5.16
CA CYS A 88 -7.25 -17.18 6.26
C CYS A 88 -8.34 -18.20 5.88
N PHE A 89 -8.70 -18.29 4.60
CA PHE A 89 -9.77 -19.15 4.09
C PHE A 89 -9.30 -20.00 2.91
N SER A 90 -8.07 -20.53 3.00
CA SER A 90 -7.41 -21.27 1.92
C SER A 90 -8.29 -22.38 1.31
N ASP A 91 -8.93 -23.17 2.14
CA ASP A 91 -9.77 -24.29 1.71
C ASP A 91 -11.03 -23.84 0.96
N ARG A 92 -11.65 -22.74 1.45
CA ARG A 92 -12.86 -22.19 0.83
C ARG A 92 -12.56 -21.53 -0.51
N VAL A 93 -11.46 -20.81 -0.63
CA VAL A 93 -11.05 -20.14 -1.88
C VAL A 93 -10.81 -21.13 -3.03
N GLN A 94 -10.48 -22.39 -2.71
CA GLN A 94 -10.32 -23.44 -3.71
C GLN A 94 -11.65 -23.99 -4.25
N THR A 95 -12.75 -23.77 -3.56
CA THR A 95 -14.09 -24.25 -4.01
C THR A 95 -14.56 -23.47 -5.23
N GLN A 96 -15.35 -24.12 -6.08
CA GLN A 96 -15.91 -23.50 -7.29
C GLN A 96 -16.82 -22.32 -6.96
N GLU A 97 -17.62 -22.44 -5.90
CA GLU A 97 -18.50 -21.37 -5.42
C GLU A 97 -17.73 -20.07 -5.13
N TRP A 98 -16.65 -20.18 -4.35
CA TRP A 98 -15.81 -19.04 -4.01
C TRP A 98 -15.06 -18.47 -5.19
N LYS A 99 -14.57 -19.30 -6.11
CA LYS A 99 -13.92 -18.86 -7.35
C LYS A 99 -14.87 -18.01 -8.20
N VAL A 100 -16.12 -18.45 -8.36
CA VAL A 100 -17.13 -17.69 -9.08
C VAL A 100 -17.43 -16.38 -8.38
N LYS A 101 -17.65 -16.39 -7.06
CA LYS A 101 -17.91 -15.19 -6.26
C LYS A 101 -16.76 -14.19 -6.33
N MET A 102 -15.52 -14.65 -6.21
CA MET A 102 -14.34 -13.77 -6.32
C MET A 102 -14.22 -13.12 -7.70
N ARG A 103 -14.49 -13.84 -8.78
CA ARG A 103 -14.50 -13.29 -10.15
C ARG A 103 -15.66 -12.32 -10.39
N THR A 104 -16.79 -12.51 -9.73
CA THR A 104 -17.92 -11.58 -9.80
C THR A 104 -17.55 -10.24 -9.14
N MET A 105 -16.87 -10.28 -7.98
CA MET A 105 -16.43 -9.06 -7.28
C MET A 105 -15.21 -8.39 -7.94
N VAL A 106 -14.26 -9.20 -8.41
CA VAL A 106 -13.01 -8.76 -9.04
C VAL A 106 -12.87 -9.52 -10.37
N PRO A 107 -13.38 -8.99 -11.49
CA PRO A 107 -13.41 -9.71 -12.78
C PRO A 107 -12.05 -10.21 -13.27
N SER A 108 -10.96 -9.49 -12.96
CA SER A 108 -9.58 -9.90 -13.27
C SER A 108 -8.95 -10.84 -12.23
N TYR A 109 -9.75 -11.37 -11.28
CA TYR A 109 -9.23 -12.23 -10.22
C TYR A 109 -8.55 -13.49 -10.77
N GLY A 110 -7.29 -13.68 -10.39
CA GLY A 110 -6.47 -14.80 -10.84
C GLY A 110 -5.82 -14.61 -12.23
N GLN A 111 -5.94 -13.44 -12.82
CA GLN A 111 -5.33 -13.08 -14.10
C GLN A 111 -4.22 -12.03 -13.88
N SER A 112 -3.23 -12.00 -14.77
CA SER A 112 -2.12 -11.06 -14.73
C SER A 112 -2.34 -9.93 -15.71
N LEU A 113 -2.50 -8.70 -15.20
CA LEU A 113 -2.58 -7.49 -16.04
C LEU A 113 -1.22 -7.11 -16.65
N ILE A 114 -0.13 -7.71 -16.18
CA ILE A 114 1.21 -7.46 -16.73
C ILE A 114 1.45 -8.32 -17.97
N GLU A 115 0.94 -9.56 -17.94
CA GLU A 115 1.16 -10.56 -19.00
C GLU A 115 0.10 -10.50 -20.09
N ASP A 116 -1.09 -9.95 -19.78
CA ASP A 116 -2.22 -9.88 -20.70
C ASP A 116 -2.56 -8.40 -21.02
N ALA A 117 -2.04 -7.92 -22.14
CA ALA A 117 -2.22 -6.54 -22.60
C ALA A 117 -3.67 -6.21 -22.99
N GLU A 118 -4.42 -7.19 -23.52
CA GLU A 118 -5.83 -6.99 -23.90
C GLU A 118 -6.69 -6.87 -22.65
N LEU A 119 -6.49 -7.73 -21.66
CA LEU A 119 -7.15 -7.65 -20.37
C LEU A 119 -6.84 -6.30 -19.68
N LEU A 120 -5.57 -5.88 -19.71
CA LEU A 120 -5.18 -4.58 -19.14
C LEU A 120 -5.94 -3.43 -19.81
N LYS A 121 -6.05 -3.44 -21.13
CA LYS A 121 -6.78 -2.43 -21.91
C LYS A 121 -8.26 -2.42 -21.56
N GLU A 122 -8.88 -3.58 -21.47
CA GLU A 122 -10.29 -3.74 -21.09
C GLU A 122 -10.55 -3.20 -19.68
N VAL A 123 -9.79 -3.67 -18.69
CA VAL A 123 -9.92 -3.25 -17.27
C VAL A 123 -9.70 -1.74 -17.13
N ARG A 124 -8.68 -1.19 -17.80
CA ARG A 124 -8.40 0.24 -17.80
C ARG A 124 -9.54 1.05 -18.41
N THR A 125 -10.05 0.63 -19.54
CA THR A 125 -11.16 1.31 -20.23
C THR A 125 -12.41 1.35 -19.36
N ARG A 126 -12.77 0.20 -18.77
CA ARG A 126 -13.90 0.09 -17.85
C ARG A 126 -13.71 0.97 -16.62
N THR A 127 -12.54 0.93 -15.99
CA THR A 127 -12.25 1.71 -14.78
C THR A 127 -12.32 3.21 -15.05
N LEU A 128 -11.70 3.68 -16.12
CA LEU A 128 -11.75 5.09 -16.51
C LEU A 128 -13.18 5.56 -16.81
N SER A 129 -13.97 4.72 -17.47
CA SER A 129 -15.38 5.01 -17.76
C SER A 129 -16.21 5.07 -16.47
N THR A 130 -16.07 4.08 -15.59
CA THR A 130 -16.81 4.00 -14.32
C THR A 130 -16.49 5.18 -13.40
N LEU A 131 -15.23 5.60 -13.33
CA LEU A 131 -14.77 6.72 -12.52
C LEU A 131 -14.94 8.08 -13.20
N GLN A 132 -15.50 8.11 -14.43
CA GLN A 132 -15.69 9.33 -15.23
C GLN A 132 -14.37 10.11 -15.48
N LEU A 133 -13.24 9.39 -15.55
CA LEU A 133 -11.92 9.95 -15.79
C LEU A 133 -11.56 10.02 -17.30
N LYS A 134 -12.42 9.57 -18.19
CA LYS A 134 -12.27 9.80 -19.62
C LYS A 134 -12.63 11.25 -19.93
N LYS A 135 -11.63 11.96 -20.48
CA LYS A 135 -11.88 13.17 -21.26
C LYS A 135 -12.34 12.79 -22.67
#